data_19efbe690cc0b537c96435f7a1e7064c
#
_entry.id   19efbe690cc0b537c96435f7a1e7064c
#
_cell.length_a   1.000
_cell.length_b   1.000
_cell.length_c   1.000
_cell.angle_alpha   90.00
_cell.angle_beta   90.00
_cell.angle_gamma   90.00
#
_symmetry.space_group_name_H-M   'P 1'
#
loop_
_entity.id
_entity.type
_entity.pdbx_description
1 polymer ?
#
loop_
_entity_poly.entity_id
_entity_poly.type
_entity_poly.pdbx_seq_one_letter_code
_entity_poly.pdbx_strand_id
1 'polypeptide(L)'
;MYPFIKSIHSYFAWAALALIIIAIISTILTKNKESVSYKKWAFFGLMAVHIQLLIGLTLYFLSPFGLDNLSGDSMKDSFTRLLAVEHPFTNIVAIILITIGYSQSKKAEYGSKKILVFYTIGLILLLSRVPWSTWLS
;
A
#
# COMPACT_ATOMS: atom_id res chain seq x y z
N MET A 1 17.71 16.03 -2.35
CA MET A 1 17.36 14.63 -2.06
C MET A 1 15.86 14.44 -1.77
N TYR A 2 15.31 15.20 -0.85
CA TYR A 2 13.88 15.07 -0.49
C TYR A 2 12.94 15.24 -1.69
N PRO A 3 13.04 16.27 -2.55
CA PRO A 3 12.11 16.42 -3.66
C PRO A 3 12.18 15.25 -4.66
N PHE A 4 13.37 14.69 -4.84
CA PHE A 4 13.57 13.54 -5.74
C PHE A 4 12.86 12.28 -5.19
N ILE A 5 13.08 11.97 -3.91
CA ILE A 5 12.44 10.80 -3.27
C ILE A 5 10.93 10.97 -3.21
N LYS A 6 10.45 12.21 -2.95
CA LYS A 6 9.03 12.50 -2.96
C LYS A 6 8.40 12.21 -4.32
N SER A 7 9.08 12.59 -5.40
CA SER A 7 8.58 12.32 -6.76
C SER A 7 8.54 10.83 -7.05
N ILE A 8 9.59 10.08 -6.67
CA ILE A 8 9.61 8.63 -6.86
C ILE A 8 8.47 7.99 -6.06
N HIS A 9 8.26 8.40 -4.82
CA HIS A 9 7.19 7.88 -3.97
C HIS A 9 5.82 8.10 -4.64
N SER A 10 5.58 9.30 -5.16
CA SER A 10 4.32 9.65 -5.82
C SER A 10 4.07 8.86 -7.10
N TYR A 11 5.07 8.77 -7.97
CA TYR A 11 4.91 8.04 -9.23
C TYR A 11 4.79 6.54 -9.00
N PHE A 12 5.61 5.99 -8.13
CA PHE A 12 5.57 4.56 -7.84
C PHE A 12 4.28 4.17 -7.15
N ALA A 13 3.65 5.09 -6.42
CA ALA A 13 2.35 4.82 -5.79
C ALA A 13 1.30 4.42 -6.82
N TRP A 14 1.27 5.09 -7.98
CA TRP A 14 0.35 4.73 -9.06
C TRP A 14 0.58 3.30 -9.53
N ALA A 15 1.85 2.92 -9.71
CA ALA A 15 2.20 1.56 -10.12
C ALA A 15 1.80 0.53 -9.07
N ALA A 16 2.07 0.80 -7.80
CA ALA A 16 1.73 -0.12 -6.72
C ALA A 16 0.22 -0.31 -6.59
N LEU A 17 -0.54 0.79 -6.63
CA LEU A 17 -2.00 0.71 -6.59
C LEU A 17 -2.56 -0.05 -7.80
N ALA A 18 -2.02 0.23 -8.99
CA ALA A 18 -2.45 -0.46 -10.21
C ALA A 18 -2.21 -1.97 -10.10
N LEU A 19 -1.06 -2.39 -9.59
CA LEU A 19 -0.74 -3.81 -9.46
C LEU A 19 -1.63 -4.51 -8.43
N ILE A 20 -1.99 -3.85 -7.32
CA ILE A 20 -2.94 -4.40 -6.35
C ILE A 20 -4.32 -4.55 -7.00
N ILE A 21 -4.77 -3.55 -7.74
CA ILE A 21 -6.06 -3.60 -8.46
C ILE A 21 -6.05 -4.73 -9.50
N ILE A 22 -4.98 -4.84 -10.26
CA ILE A 22 -4.84 -5.92 -11.26
C ILE A 22 -4.88 -7.29 -10.57
N ALA A 23 -4.22 -7.44 -9.43
CA ALA A 23 -4.26 -8.68 -8.66
C ALA A 23 -5.68 -9.04 -8.23
N ILE A 24 -6.44 -8.07 -7.74
CA ILE A 24 -7.83 -8.27 -7.32
C ILE A 24 -8.70 -8.68 -8.52
N ILE A 25 -8.59 -7.94 -9.62
CA ILE A 25 -9.37 -8.22 -10.83
C ILE A 25 -9.01 -9.60 -11.39
N SER A 26 -7.72 -9.91 -11.47
CA SER A 26 -7.26 -11.21 -11.95
C SER A 26 -7.82 -12.36 -11.09
N THR A 27 -7.88 -12.14 -9.78
CA THR A 27 -8.43 -13.13 -8.85
C THR A 27 -9.93 -13.33 -9.06
N ILE A 28 -10.66 -12.22 -9.25
CA ILE A 28 -12.11 -12.28 -9.52
C ILE A 28 -12.40 -13.02 -10.83
N LEU A 29 -11.61 -12.77 -11.86
CA LEU A 29 -11.81 -13.36 -13.18
C LEU A 29 -11.31 -14.80 -13.27
N THR A 30 -10.57 -15.28 -12.29
CA THR A 30 -10.04 -16.65 -12.30
C THR A 30 -11.15 -17.64 -12.00
N LYS A 31 -11.47 -18.47 -12.99
CA LYS A 31 -12.48 -19.54 -12.86
C LYS A 31 -11.84 -20.87 -12.43
N ASN A 32 -10.59 -21.09 -12.83
CA ASN A 32 -9.84 -22.29 -12.46
C ASN A 32 -8.90 -21.94 -11.30
N LYS A 33 -9.14 -22.57 -10.15
CA LYS A 33 -8.36 -22.32 -8.92
C LYS A 33 -6.90 -22.74 -9.02
N GLU A 34 -6.59 -23.59 -10.00
CA GLU A 34 -5.21 -24.02 -10.26
C GLU A 34 -4.45 -23.03 -11.15
N SER A 35 -5.13 -22.01 -11.68
CA SER A 35 -4.49 -21.00 -12.51
C SER A 35 -3.42 -20.25 -11.72
N VAL A 36 -2.23 -20.12 -12.30
CA VAL A 36 -1.13 -19.38 -11.69
C VAL A 36 -1.18 -17.89 -11.99
N SER A 37 -2.08 -17.47 -12.88
CA SER A 37 -2.13 -16.07 -13.33
C SER A 37 -2.42 -15.11 -12.19
N TYR A 38 -3.43 -15.39 -11.36
CA TYR A 38 -3.78 -14.50 -10.26
C TYR A 38 -2.66 -14.48 -9.18
N LYS A 39 -1.98 -15.61 -8.99
CA LYS A 39 -0.86 -15.68 -8.03
C LYS A 39 0.31 -14.83 -8.47
N LYS A 40 0.58 -14.80 -9.77
CA LYS A 40 1.64 -13.96 -10.35
C LYS A 40 1.36 -12.48 -10.10
N TRP A 41 0.13 -12.03 -10.38
CA TRP A 41 -0.24 -10.64 -10.17
C TRP A 41 -0.28 -10.28 -8.69
N ALA A 42 -0.73 -11.22 -7.83
CA ALA A 42 -0.71 -11.03 -6.38
C ALA A 42 0.74 -10.86 -5.89
N PHE A 43 1.67 -11.63 -6.42
CA PHE A 43 3.09 -11.49 -6.07
C PHE A 43 3.65 -10.15 -6.51
N PHE A 44 3.35 -9.70 -7.73
CA PHE A 44 3.82 -8.40 -8.20
C PHE A 44 3.26 -7.26 -7.37
N GLY A 45 1.98 -7.33 -7.01
CA GLY A 45 1.37 -6.34 -6.11
C GLY A 45 2.03 -6.33 -4.74
N LEU A 46 2.29 -7.51 -4.19
CA LEU A 46 2.98 -7.66 -2.90
C LEU A 46 4.36 -6.99 -2.94
N MET A 47 5.15 -7.29 -3.98
CA MET A 47 6.48 -6.72 -4.12
C MET A 47 6.42 -5.20 -4.29
N ALA A 48 5.46 -4.71 -5.08
CA ALA A 48 5.31 -3.29 -5.32
C ALA A 48 5.00 -2.51 -4.03
N VAL A 49 4.09 -3.03 -3.18
CA VAL A 49 3.77 -2.33 -1.93
C VAL A 49 4.93 -2.38 -0.94
N HIS A 50 5.74 -3.46 -0.96
CA HIS A 50 6.94 -3.51 -0.11
C HIS A 50 8.00 -2.52 -0.57
N ILE A 51 8.22 -2.41 -1.88
CA ILE A 51 9.15 -1.41 -2.43
C ILE A 51 8.64 -0.01 -2.10
N GLN A 52 7.35 0.23 -2.26
CA GLN A 52 6.75 1.53 -1.92
C GLN A 52 6.91 1.85 -0.43
N LEU A 53 6.81 0.83 0.43
CA LEU A 53 7.05 1.02 1.87
C LEU A 53 8.48 1.49 2.13
N LEU A 54 9.47 0.87 1.49
CA LEU A 54 10.87 1.27 1.65
C LEU A 54 11.09 2.70 1.17
N ILE A 55 10.52 3.06 0.02
CA ILE A 55 10.59 4.42 -0.50
C ILE A 55 9.91 5.39 0.46
N GLY A 56 8.74 5.01 0.96
CA GLY A 56 7.97 5.82 1.90
C GLY A 56 8.67 6.04 3.23
N LEU A 57 9.31 4.99 3.76
CA LEU A 57 10.08 5.13 5.01
C LEU A 57 11.29 6.04 4.81
N THR A 58 11.99 5.91 3.68
CA THR A 58 13.08 6.82 3.36
C THR A 58 12.58 8.26 3.30
N LEU A 59 11.46 8.48 2.63
CA LEU A 59 10.85 9.80 2.54
C LEU A 59 10.45 10.31 3.93
N TYR A 60 9.91 9.44 4.78
CA TYR A 60 9.48 9.81 6.14
C TYR A 60 10.62 10.38 6.97
N PHE A 61 11.81 9.80 6.84
CA PHE A 61 13.00 10.28 7.58
C PHE A 61 13.61 11.53 6.96
N LEU A 62 13.44 11.75 5.66
CA LEU A 62 14.02 12.91 4.97
C LEU A 62 13.07 14.10 4.90
N SER A 63 11.77 13.86 4.98
CA SER A 63 10.75 14.90 4.80
C SER A 63 10.59 15.73 6.07
N PRO A 64 10.39 17.04 5.94
CA PRO A 64 9.98 17.87 7.09
C PRO A 64 8.56 17.55 7.57
N PHE A 65 7.77 16.82 6.76
CA PHE A 65 6.40 16.46 7.10
C PHE A 65 6.29 15.07 7.75
N GLY A 66 7.41 14.33 7.86
CA GLY A 66 7.41 13.01 8.47
C GLY A 66 7.87 13.03 9.92
N LEU A 67 8.97 12.31 10.19
CA LEU A 67 9.50 12.13 11.55
C LEU A 67 9.77 13.46 12.24
N ASP A 68 10.34 14.44 11.52
CA ASP A 68 10.68 15.76 12.08
C ASP A 68 9.45 16.51 12.59
N ASN A 69 8.28 16.15 12.09
CA ASN A 69 7.03 16.81 12.44
C ASN A 69 6.21 16.05 13.47
N LEU A 70 6.79 15.02 14.08
CA LEU A 70 6.11 14.16 15.04
C LEU A 70 6.16 14.81 16.43
N SER A 71 5.12 15.57 16.78
CA SER A 71 5.02 16.26 18.06
C SER A 71 3.56 16.36 18.49
N GLY A 72 3.34 16.69 19.76
CA GLY A 72 1.99 16.88 20.27
C GLY A 72 1.25 18.02 19.59
N ASP A 73 1.94 19.10 19.28
CA ASP A 73 1.33 20.25 18.59
C ASP A 73 0.97 19.91 17.15
N SER A 74 1.80 19.14 16.48
CA SER A 74 1.53 18.68 15.11
C SER A 74 0.30 17.80 15.04
N MET A 75 0.00 17.06 16.09
CA MET A 75 -1.17 16.17 16.13
C MET A 75 -2.48 16.94 16.15
N LYS A 76 -2.45 18.23 16.45
CA LYS A 76 -3.65 19.09 16.47
C LYS A 76 -4.07 19.55 15.08
N ASP A 77 -3.14 19.57 14.12
CA ASP A 77 -3.41 19.91 12.74
C ASP A 77 -3.71 18.64 11.93
N SER A 78 -4.86 18.60 11.27
CA SER A 78 -5.31 17.39 10.57
C SER A 78 -4.40 16.99 9.41
N PHE A 79 -3.88 17.95 8.65
CA PHE A 79 -2.99 17.65 7.53
C PHE A 79 -1.62 17.15 8.01
N THR A 80 -1.09 17.80 9.04
CA THR A 80 0.19 17.40 9.63
C THR A 80 0.09 16.00 10.24
N ARG A 81 -0.99 15.74 10.97
CA ARG A 81 -1.24 14.43 11.54
C ARG A 81 -1.38 13.35 10.45
N LEU A 82 -2.05 13.70 9.33
CA LEU A 82 -2.20 12.79 8.21
C LEU A 82 -0.83 12.31 7.70
N LEU A 83 0.10 13.22 7.45
CA LEU A 83 1.40 12.87 6.89
C LEU A 83 2.35 12.26 7.89
N ALA A 84 2.30 12.69 9.16
CA ALA A 84 3.24 12.23 10.18
C ALA A 84 2.83 10.91 10.84
N VAL A 85 1.54 10.62 10.91
CA VAL A 85 1.02 9.45 11.65
C VAL A 85 0.06 8.61 10.82
N GLU A 86 -1.04 9.20 10.33
CA GLU A 86 -2.15 8.41 9.77
C GLU A 86 -1.77 7.69 8.49
N HIS A 87 -1.12 8.38 7.55
CA HIS A 87 -0.70 7.80 6.29
C HIS A 87 0.32 6.67 6.50
N PRO A 88 1.45 6.88 7.20
CA PRO A 88 2.40 5.79 7.39
C PRO A 88 1.84 4.63 8.20
N PHE A 89 1.12 4.90 9.28
CA PHE A 89 0.59 3.83 10.14
C PHE A 89 -0.44 2.98 9.39
N THR A 90 -1.41 3.62 8.73
CA THR A 90 -2.47 2.91 8.02
C THR A 90 -1.89 2.09 6.86
N ASN A 91 -0.89 2.63 6.16
CA ASN A 91 -0.26 1.91 5.05
C ASN A 91 0.55 0.71 5.52
N ILE A 92 1.22 0.81 6.67
CA ILE A 92 1.91 -0.35 7.25
C ILE A 92 0.90 -1.45 7.59
N VAL A 93 -0.23 -1.10 8.20
CA VAL A 93 -1.29 -2.08 8.50
C VAL A 93 -1.82 -2.71 7.20
N ALA A 94 -2.07 -1.91 6.17
CA ALA A 94 -2.53 -2.40 4.88
C ALA A 94 -1.55 -3.41 4.27
N ILE A 95 -0.27 -3.10 4.30
CA ILE A 95 0.78 -3.95 3.73
C ILE A 95 0.91 -5.25 4.52
N ILE A 96 0.77 -5.19 5.86
CA ILE A 96 0.75 -6.39 6.69
C ILE A 96 -0.42 -7.30 6.28
N LEU A 97 -1.60 -6.75 6.07
CA LEU A 97 -2.77 -7.53 5.65
C LEU A 97 -2.56 -8.16 4.27
N ILE A 98 -2.02 -7.40 3.33
CA ILE A 98 -1.71 -7.91 1.99
C ILE A 98 -0.70 -9.06 2.09
N THR A 99 0.32 -8.91 2.91
CA THR A 99 1.34 -9.93 3.14
C THR A 99 0.73 -11.20 3.73
N ILE A 100 -0.14 -11.06 4.72
CA ILE A 100 -0.85 -12.19 5.33
C ILE A 100 -1.71 -12.90 4.28
N GLY A 101 -2.43 -12.14 3.47
CA GLY A 101 -3.29 -12.69 2.42
C GLY A 101 -2.49 -13.52 1.42
N TYR A 102 -1.37 -12.99 0.97
CA TYR A 102 -0.51 -13.73 0.04
C TYR A 102 0.08 -14.99 0.68
N SER A 103 0.58 -14.86 1.90
CA SER A 103 1.17 -15.98 2.64
C SER A 103 0.15 -17.10 2.86
N GLN A 104 -1.06 -16.77 3.28
CA GLN A 104 -2.12 -17.74 3.50
C GLN A 104 -2.60 -18.36 2.20
N SER A 105 -2.58 -17.62 1.09
CA SER A 105 -2.99 -18.13 -0.21
C SER A 105 -2.16 -19.31 -0.69
N LYS A 106 -0.91 -19.38 -0.26
CA LYS A 106 -0.01 -20.49 -0.62
C LYS A 106 -0.36 -21.77 0.10
N LYS A 107 -1.00 -21.68 1.27
CA LYS A 107 -1.26 -22.82 2.15
C LYS A 107 -2.70 -23.30 2.07
N ALA A 108 -3.60 -22.48 1.54
CA ALA A 108 -5.04 -22.77 1.53
C ALA A 108 -5.46 -23.38 0.20
N GLU A 109 -6.43 -24.30 0.28
CA GLU A 109 -7.08 -24.87 -0.90
C GLU A 109 -7.74 -23.79 -1.75
N TYR A 110 -8.27 -22.76 -1.09
CA TYR A 110 -8.94 -21.65 -1.77
C TYR A 110 -8.11 -20.37 -1.61
N GLY A 111 -6.87 -20.41 -2.11
CA GLY A 111 -5.95 -19.28 -2.02
C GLY A 111 -6.46 -18.00 -2.65
N SER A 112 -7.27 -18.12 -3.72
CA SER A 112 -7.86 -16.94 -4.38
C SER A 112 -8.76 -16.15 -3.44
N LYS A 113 -9.50 -16.82 -2.57
CA LYS A 113 -10.38 -16.16 -1.59
C LYS A 113 -9.56 -15.33 -0.60
N LYS A 114 -8.42 -15.87 -0.15
CA LYS A 114 -7.53 -15.13 0.77
C LYS A 114 -6.98 -13.88 0.11
N ILE A 115 -6.53 -13.97 -1.14
CA ILE A 115 -6.07 -12.80 -1.87
C ILE A 115 -7.20 -11.80 -2.04
N LEU A 116 -8.36 -12.24 -2.47
CA LEU A 116 -9.49 -11.34 -2.70
C LEU A 116 -9.84 -10.55 -1.44
N VAL A 117 -9.99 -11.24 -0.30
CA VAL A 117 -10.38 -10.59 0.96
C VAL A 117 -9.30 -9.64 1.45
N PHE A 118 -8.07 -10.14 1.61
CA PHE A 118 -6.99 -9.36 2.22
C PHE A 118 -6.50 -8.23 1.33
N TYR A 119 -6.42 -8.45 0.02
CA TYR A 119 -6.00 -7.40 -0.91
C TYR A 119 -7.05 -6.30 -1.03
N THR A 120 -8.33 -6.67 -1.00
CA THR A 120 -9.41 -5.67 -1.05
C THR A 120 -9.41 -4.79 0.19
N ILE A 121 -9.31 -5.40 1.38
CA ILE A 121 -9.23 -4.64 2.63
C ILE A 121 -7.96 -3.77 2.63
N GLY A 122 -6.83 -4.34 2.22
CA GLY A 122 -5.58 -3.60 2.11
C GLY A 122 -5.69 -2.41 1.17
N LEU A 123 -6.31 -2.60 0.00
CA LEU A 123 -6.50 -1.51 -0.95
C LEU A 123 -7.35 -0.38 -0.37
N ILE A 124 -8.45 -0.72 0.30
CA ILE A 124 -9.31 0.27 0.94
C ILE A 124 -8.49 1.09 1.95
N LEU A 125 -7.68 0.43 2.77
CA LEU A 125 -6.82 1.12 3.74
C LEU A 125 -5.77 1.99 3.04
N LEU A 126 -5.13 1.47 1.98
CA LEU A 126 -4.14 2.24 1.22
C LEU A 126 -4.74 3.53 0.68
N LEU A 127 -5.97 3.47 0.17
CA LEU A 127 -6.65 4.63 -0.41
C LEU A 127 -7.20 5.58 0.65
N SER A 128 -7.47 5.10 1.87
CA SER A 128 -8.17 5.87 2.89
C SER A 128 -7.36 7.02 3.47
N ARG A 129 -6.05 6.94 3.49
CA ARG A 129 -5.17 7.95 4.10
C ARG A 129 -4.14 8.53 3.14
N VAL A 130 -4.45 8.50 1.84
CA VAL A 130 -3.66 9.23 0.84
C VAL A 130 -3.94 10.73 1.00
N PRO A 131 -2.90 11.59 0.90
CA PRO A 131 -3.12 13.04 0.94
C PRO A 131 -3.68 13.54 -0.40
N TRP A 132 -4.93 13.19 -0.67
CA TRP A 132 -5.59 13.45 -1.96
C TRP A 132 -5.57 14.92 -2.35
N SER A 133 -5.75 15.81 -1.38
CA SER A 133 -5.83 17.25 -1.65
C SER A 133 -4.56 17.82 -2.26
N THR A 134 -3.40 17.25 -1.92
CA THR A 134 -2.11 17.72 -2.43
C THR A 134 -1.55 16.83 -3.54
N TRP A 135 -1.92 15.56 -3.55
CA TRP A 135 -1.36 14.62 -4.52
C TRP A 135 -1.92 14.84 -5.93
N LEU A 136 -3.20 15.14 -6.03
CA LEU A 136 -3.89 15.33 -7.31
C LEU A 136 -3.98 16.81 -7.74
N SER A 137 -3.48 17.72 -6.92
CA SER A 137 -3.50 19.15 -7.25
C SER A 137 -2.35 19.56 -8.17
#